data_ee40bbcc68b10ced2aafbcd16e3fbb88
#
_entry.id   ee40bbcc68b10ced2aafbcd16e3fbb88
#
_cell.length_a   1.000
_cell.length_b   1.000
_cell.length_c   1.000
_cell.angle_alpha   90.00
_cell.angle_beta   90.00
_cell.angle_gamma   90.00
#
_symmetry.space_group_name_H-M   'P 1'
#
loop_
_entity.id
_entity.type
_entity.pdbx_description
1 polymer ?
#
loop_
_entity_poly.entity_id
_entity_poly.type
_entity_poly.pdbx_seq_one_letter_code
_entity_poly.pdbx_strand_id
1 'polypeptide(L)'
;LFLVLLAHVLLVSEEYQSGYAKNLYPYVQNRWKLAASRLLSFVFIWGLFAFISILYSTCWLGFVCDRWGTLSASYMVYLFAQFLYALLLAGTATLLVHLIRGRILPVLFVLLQPCGVFWGLQVMLMQYFSLDYGRYLPYMLSGVLPMQWANEPYLQLFLIVGVSLLLAYIGNVLVLKKKDL
;
A
#
# COMPACT_ATOMS: atom_id res chain seq x y z
N LEU A 1 -0.52 7.52 5.90
CA LEU A 1 -0.71 6.30 5.12
C LEU A 1 -2.19 5.96 4.93
N PHE A 2 -2.95 5.84 6.04
CA PHE A 2 -4.36 5.46 6.03
C PHE A 2 -5.24 6.31 5.10
N LEU A 3 -5.20 7.64 5.21
CA LEU A 3 -6.00 8.55 4.38
C LEU A 3 -5.68 8.42 2.89
N VAL A 4 -4.42 8.19 2.55
CA VAL A 4 -3.97 7.98 1.15
C VAL A 4 -4.55 6.68 0.58
N LEU A 5 -4.49 5.59 1.35
CA LEU A 5 -5.08 4.31 0.97
C LEU A 5 -6.60 4.41 0.83
N LEU A 6 -7.26 5.10 1.77
CA LEU A 6 -8.70 5.31 1.71
C LEU A 6 -9.11 6.09 0.46
N ALA A 7 -8.42 7.20 0.18
CA ALA A 7 -8.66 7.99 -1.03
C ALA A 7 -8.50 7.16 -2.30
N HIS A 8 -7.43 6.35 -2.37
CA HIS A 8 -7.20 5.47 -3.50
C HIS A 8 -8.31 4.43 -3.70
N VAL A 9 -8.72 3.75 -2.62
CA VAL A 9 -9.80 2.76 -2.68
C VAL A 9 -11.12 3.39 -3.09
N LEU A 10 -11.42 4.59 -2.59
CA LEU A 10 -12.62 5.31 -2.96
C LEU A 10 -12.62 5.67 -4.45
N LEU A 11 -11.50 6.17 -4.98
CA LEU A 11 -11.36 6.46 -6.41
C LEU A 11 -11.57 5.23 -7.28
N VAL A 12 -10.89 4.12 -6.97
CA VAL A 12 -11.02 2.89 -7.76
C VAL A 12 -12.43 2.29 -7.64
N SER A 13 -13.07 2.35 -6.47
CA SER A 13 -14.43 1.83 -6.29
C SER A 13 -15.48 2.69 -7.00
N GLU A 14 -15.28 4.01 -7.09
CA GLU A 14 -16.18 4.92 -7.80
C GLU A 14 -16.24 4.61 -9.30
N GLU A 15 -15.13 4.18 -9.92
CA GLU A 15 -15.13 3.74 -11.31
C GLU A 15 -16.15 2.61 -11.59
N TYR A 16 -16.39 1.73 -10.61
CA TYR A 16 -17.37 0.65 -10.73
C TYR A 16 -18.80 1.12 -10.45
N GLN A 17 -18.97 1.98 -9.45
CA GLN A 17 -20.31 2.46 -9.05
C GLN A 17 -20.92 3.42 -10.06
N SER A 18 -20.10 4.31 -10.63
CA SER A 18 -20.53 5.24 -11.68
C SER A 18 -20.80 4.57 -13.03
N GLY A 19 -20.47 3.28 -13.17
CA GLY A 19 -20.56 2.59 -14.47
C GLY A 19 -19.44 2.96 -15.45
N TYR A 20 -18.51 3.86 -15.06
CA TYR A 20 -17.41 4.29 -15.91
C TYR A 20 -16.53 3.09 -16.33
N ALA A 21 -16.37 2.12 -15.45
CA ALA A 21 -15.63 0.89 -15.74
C ALA A 21 -16.20 0.16 -16.97
N LYS A 22 -17.53 0.06 -17.10
CA LYS A 22 -18.20 -0.59 -18.26
C LYS A 22 -17.88 0.12 -19.56
N ASN A 23 -17.78 1.45 -19.53
CA ASN A 23 -17.51 2.24 -20.73
C ASN A 23 -16.02 2.25 -21.08
N LEU A 24 -15.12 2.19 -20.08
CA LEU A 24 -13.68 2.25 -20.29
C LEU A 24 -13.10 0.91 -20.78
N TYR A 25 -13.55 -0.20 -20.23
CA TYR A 25 -12.94 -1.51 -20.44
C TYR A 25 -12.99 -2.02 -21.90
N PRO A 26 -14.02 -1.79 -22.69
CA PRO A 26 -14.01 -2.18 -24.12
C PRO A 26 -12.93 -1.48 -24.93
N TYR A 27 -12.57 -0.25 -24.56
CA TYR A 27 -11.57 0.53 -25.28
C TYR A 27 -10.13 0.23 -24.85
N VAL A 28 -9.93 -0.34 -23.65
CA VAL A 28 -8.60 -0.68 -23.15
C VAL A 28 -8.27 -2.13 -23.46
N GLN A 29 -7.64 -2.35 -24.62
CA GLN A 29 -7.22 -3.69 -25.05
C GLN A 29 -6.20 -4.35 -24.11
N ASN A 30 -5.34 -3.54 -23.49
CA ASN A 30 -4.24 -4.03 -22.65
C ASN A 30 -4.56 -3.89 -21.16
N ARG A 31 -4.95 -4.99 -20.52
CA ARG A 31 -5.32 -5.06 -19.09
C ARG A 31 -4.14 -4.75 -18.15
N TRP A 32 -2.91 -5.00 -18.59
CA TRP A 32 -1.71 -4.65 -17.84
C TRP A 32 -1.59 -3.12 -17.68
N LYS A 33 -1.82 -2.37 -18.76
CA LYS A 33 -1.80 -0.91 -18.71
C LYS A 33 -2.86 -0.35 -17.75
N LEU A 34 -4.04 -0.97 -17.72
CA LEU A 34 -5.10 -0.55 -16.82
C LEU A 34 -4.74 -0.81 -15.34
N ALA A 35 -4.19 -1.99 -15.02
CA ALA A 35 -3.72 -2.28 -13.67
C ALA A 35 -2.58 -1.33 -13.26
N ALA A 36 -1.63 -1.08 -14.17
CA ALA A 36 -0.52 -0.17 -13.92
C ALA A 36 -0.98 1.27 -13.70
N SER A 37 -1.96 1.77 -14.47
CA SER A 37 -2.46 3.15 -14.32
C SER A 37 -3.08 3.40 -12.95
N ARG A 38 -3.72 2.39 -12.37
CA ARG A 38 -4.30 2.49 -11.01
C ARG A 38 -3.23 2.53 -9.92
N LEU A 39 -2.19 1.70 -10.05
CA LEU A 39 -1.04 1.80 -9.15
C LEU A 39 -0.31 3.13 -9.32
N LEU A 40 -0.21 3.64 -10.54
CA LEU A 40 0.41 4.93 -10.81
C LEU A 40 -0.39 6.07 -10.17
N SER A 41 -1.73 6.03 -10.22
CA SER A 41 -2.56 7.02 -9.53
C SER A 41 -2.32 7.01 -8.02
N PHE A 42 -2.13 5.83 -7.42
CA PHE A 42 -1.75 5.72 -6.01
C PHE A 42 -0.38 6.36 -5.74
N VAL A 43 0.62 6.07 -6.58
CA VAL A 43 1.97 6.66 -6.46
C VAL A 43 1.89 8.19 -6.48
N PHE A 44 1.07 8.75 -7.36
CA PHE A 44 0.88 10.20 -7.46
C PHE A 44 0.25 10.78 -6.18
N ILE A 45 -0.85 10.17 -5.70
CA ILE A 45 -1.53 10.61 -4.48
C ILE A 45 -0.59 10.49 -3.28
N TRP A 46 0.09 9.36 -3.14
CA TRP A 46 1.05 9.13 -2.06
C TRP A 46 2.19 10.15 -2.10
N GLY A 47 2.78 10.38 -3.27
CA GLY A 47 3.85 11.37 -3.45
C GLY A 47 3.44 12.78 -3.04
N LEU A 48 2.23 13.20 -3.39
CA LEU A 48 1.69 14.50 -3.02
C LEU A 48 1.52 14.62 -1.50
N PHE A 49 0.94 13.61 -0.84
CA PHE A 49 0.80 13.60 0.62
C PHE A 49 2.14 13.52 1.34
N ALA A 50 3.09 12.72 0.83
CA ALA A 50 4.44 12.64 1.39
C ALA A 50 5.15 13.99 1.30
N PHE A 51 5.06 14.65 0.16
CA PHE A 51 5.64 15.99 -0.05
C PHE A 51 5.06 17.02 0.92
N ILE A 52 3.72 17.08 1.05
CA ILE A 52 3.06 17.97 2.01
C ILE A 52 3.49 17.66 3.45
N SER A 53 3.58 16.37 3.81
CA SER A 53 3.97 15.95 5.16
C SER A 53 5.42 16.33 5.48
N ILE A 54 6.33 16.19 4.52
CA ILE A 54 7.73 16.60 4.66
C ILE A 54 7.82 18.12 4.83
N LEU A 55 7.15 18.88 3.97
CA LEU A 55 7.10 20.33 4.08
C LEU A 55 6.57 20.78 5.45
N TYR A 56 5.42 20.22 5.85
CA TYR A 56 4.81 20.56 7.14
C TYR A 56 5.75 20.25 8.31
N SER A 57 6.33 19.04 8.35
CA SER A 57 7.24 18.66 9.43
C SER A 57 8.52 19.51 9.45
N THR A 58 9.07 19.85 8.29
CA THR A 58 10.26 20.71 8.20
C THR A 58 9.95 22.12 8.67
N CYS A 59 8.84 22.70 8.22
CA CYS A 59 8.39 24.02 8.67
C CYS A 59 8.11 24.04 10.18
N TRP A 60 7.38 23.03 10.67
CA TRP A 60 7.06 22.94 12.10
C TRP A 60 8.30 22.83 12.98
N LEU A 61 9.24 21.93 12.64
CA LEU A 61 10.50 21.76 13.36
C LEU A 61 11.39 23.00 13.27
N GLY A 62 11.44 23.65 12.11
CA GLY A 62 12.23 24.85 11.90
C GLY A 62 11.68 26.04 12.69
N PHE A 63 10.37 26.32 12.59
CA PHE A 63 9.77 27.52 13.20
C PHE A 63 9.41 27.37 14.67
N VAL A 64 8.99 26.18 15.10
CA VAL A 64 8.50 25.96 16.45
C VAL A 64 9.62 25.47 17.38
N CYS A 65 10.48 24.58 16.88
CA CYS A 65 11.52 23.96 17.69
C CYS A 65 12.93 24.57 17.44
N ASP A 66 13.05 25.55 16.55
CA ASP A 66 14.31 26.14 16.09
C ASP A 66 15.35 25.09 15.67
N ARG A 67 14.86 23.98 15.12
CA ARG A 67 15.67 22.85 14.65
C ARG A 67 15.43 22.60 13.17
N TRP A 68 16.29 23.18 12.35
CA TRP A 68 16.34 22.87 10.92
C TRP A 68 17.07 21.54 10.73
N GLY A 69 16.32 20.45 10.69
CA GLY A 69 16.86 19.12 10.53
C GLY A 69 17.33 18.85 9.10
N THR A 70 18.49 18.21 8.97
CA THR A 70 18.92 17.64 7.69
C THR A 70 18.25 16.28 7.49
N LEU A 71 17.74 16.05 6.27
CA LEU A 71 17.21 14.73 5.89
C LEU A 71 18.37 13.72 5.90
N SER A 72 18.36 12.82 6.88
CA SER A 72 19.37 11.76 6.96
C SER A 72 19.11 10.68 5.91
N ALA A 73 20.18 10.01 5.44
CA ALA A 73 20.04 8.89 4.51
C ALA A 73 19.15 7.76 5.08
N SER A 74 19.23 7.50 6.37
CA SER A 74 18.39 6.52 7.09
C SER A 74 16.89 6.88 7.00
N TYR A 75 16.57 8.17 7.10
CA TYR A 75 15.19 8.63 6.96
C TYR A 75 14.65 8.44 5.55
N MET A 76 15.47 8.65 4.53
CA MET A 76 15.08 8.42 3.13
C MET A 76 14.82 6.93 2.84
N VAL A 77 15.67 6.04 3.38
CA VAL A 77 15.46 4.59 3.28
C VAL A 77 14.17 4.18 3.98
N TYR A 78 13.90 4.75 5.15
CA TYR A 78 12.64 4.54 5.87
C TYR A 78 11.43 4.98 5.05
N LEU A 79 11.45 6.18 4.47
CA LEU A 79 10.36 6.67 3.61
C LEU A 79 10.14 5.78 2.38
N PHE A 80 11.22 5.30 1.77
CA PHE A 80 11.14 4.40 0.63
C PHE A 80 10.52 3.05 1.00
N ALA A 81 10.87 2.51 2.15
CA ALA A 81 10.27 1.28 2.66
C ALA A 81 8.78 1.45 2.96
N GLN A 82 8.39 2.56 3.60
CA GLN A 82 6.98 2.91 3.83
C GLN A 82 6.20 3.07 2.51
N PHE A 83 6.82 3.65 1.51
CA PHE A 83 6.25 3.75 0.17
C PHE A 83 5.97 2.39 -0.45
N LEU A 84 6.95 1.48 -0.45
CA LEU A 84 6.78 0.13 -1.01
C LEU A 84 5.69 -0.65 -0.28
N TYR A 85 5.66 -0.55 1.05
CA TYR A 85 4.61 -1.17 1.84
C TYR A 85 3.22 -0.58 1.53
N ALA A 86 3.13 0.74 1.42
CA ALA A 86 1.90 1.43 1.04
C ALA A 86 1.40 1.00 -0.36
N LEU A 87 2.32 0.84 -1.30
CA LEU A 87 2.04 0.38 -2.65
C LEU A 87 1.52 -1.07 -2.67
N LEU A 88 2.08 -1.95 -1.82
CA LEU A 88 1.57 -3.31 -1.63
C LEU A 88 0.14 -3.31 -1.11
N LEU A 89 -0.16 -2.50 -0.09
CA LEU A 89 -1.51 -2.38 0.45
C LEU A 89 -2.50 -1.81 -0.57
N ALA A 90 -2.08 -0.83 -1.38
CA ALA A 90 -2.89 -0.29 -2.46
C ALA A 90 -3.17 -1.35 -3.53
N GLY A 91 -2.17 -2.14 -3.90
CA GLY A 91 -2.31 -3.26 -4.85
C GLY A 91 -3.28 -4.32 -4.36
N THR A 92 -3.20 -4.72 -3.09
CA THR A 92 -4.13 -5.69 -2.48
C THR A 92 -5.54 -5.13 -2.32
N ALA A 93 -5.68 -3.88 -1.91
CA ALA A 93 -6.97 -3.21 -1.83
C ALA A 93 -7.65 -3.08 -3.20
N THR A 94 -6.88 -2.71 -4.23
CA THR A 94 -7.35 -2.67 -5.62
C THR A 94 -7.81 -4.05 -6.10
N LEU A 95 -7.07 -5.12 -5.75
CA LEU A 95 -7.46 -6.50 -6.05
C LEU A 95 -8.82 -6.84 -5.41
N LEU A 96 -9.05 -6.44 -4.17
CA LEU A 96 -10.34 -6.64 -3.49
C LEU A 96 -11.47 -5.87 -4.19
N VAL A 97 -11.24 -4.63 -4.62
CA VAL A 97 -12.24 -3.88 -5.41
C VAL A 97 -12.59 -4.63 -6.70
N HIS A 98 -11.58 -5.14 -7.41
CA HIS A 98 -11.79 -5.90 -8.64
C HIS A 98 -12.53 -7.22 -8.42
N LEU A 99 -12.24 -7.94 -7.33
CA LEU A 99 -12.87 -9.20 -7.01
C LEU A 99 -14.36 -9.04 -6.67
N ILE A 100 -14.66 -8.07 -5.82
CA ILE A 100 -15.98 -7.94 -5.17
C ILE A 100 -16.87 -6.96 -5.91
N ARG A 101 -16.29 -6.04 -6.71
CA ARG A 101 -16.99 -4.92 -7.38
C ARG A 101 -17.83 -4.06 -6.42
N GLY A 102 -17.49 -4.12 -5.13
CA GLY A 102 -18.18 -3.42 -4.05
C GLY A 102 -17.22 -2.48 -3.32
N ARG A 103 -17.77 -1.47 -2.68
CA ARG A 103 -17.02 -0.46 -1.93
C ARG A 103 -16.74 -0.88 -0.49
N ILE A 104 -17.67 -1.62 0.13
CA ILE A 104 -17.68 -1.85 1.59
C ILE A 104 -16.45 -2.65 2.05
N LEU A 105 -16.18 -3.78 1.41
CA LEU A 105 -15.13 -4.69 1.85
C LEU A 105 -13.71 -4.13 1.66
N PRO A 106 -13.37 -3.48 0.53
CA PRO A 106 -12.07 -2.81 0.38
C PRO A 106 -11.90 -1.64 1.36
N VAL A 107 -12.96 -0.87 1.65
CA VAL A 107 -12.93 0.20 2.65
C VAL A 107 -12.71 -0.38 4.05
N LEU A 108 -13.44 -1.44 4.42
CA LEU A 108 -13.21 -2.16 5.69
C LEU A 108 -11.78 -2.68 5.80
N PHE A 109 -11.22 -3.27 4.74
CA PHE A 109 -9.83 -3.70 4.71
C PHE A 109 -8.87 -2.58 5.06
N VAL A 110 -9.05 -1.39 4.46
CA VAL A 110 -8.22 -0.21 4.76
C VAL A 110 -8.45 0.31 6.17
N LEU A 111 -9.69 0.31 6.67
CA LEU A 111 -10.03 0.75 8.03
C LEU A 111 -9.45 -0.17 9.12
N LEU A 112 -9.38 -1.47 8.86
CA LEU A 112 -8.83 -2.44 9.81
C LEU A 112 -7.29 -2.41 9.90
N GLN A 113 -6.61 -1.80 8.93
CA GLN A 113 -5.16 -1.66 8.93
C GLN A 113 -4.62 -0.92 10.16
N PRO A 114 -5.06 0.32 10.48
CA PRO A 114 -4.55 1.05 11.65
C PRO A 114 -4.99 0.46 12.97
N CYS A 115 -6.04 -0.38 12.98
CA CYS A 115 -6.54 -1.05 14.20
C CYS A 115 -5.66 -2.24 14.63
N GLY A 116 -4.63 -2.60 13.85
CA GLY A 116 -3.74 -3.72 14.18
C GLY A 116 -4.40 -5.12 14.06
N VAL A 117 -5.61 -5.21 13.50
CA VAL A 117 -6.35 -6.48 13.36
C VAL A 117 -5.56 -7.50 12.57
N PHE A 118 -4.94 -7.09 11.48
CA PHE A 118 -4.12 -7.99 10.66
C PHE A 118 -2.84 -8.43 11.38
N TRP A 119 -2.27 -7.55 12.21
CA TRP A 119 -1.15 -7.90 13.07
C TRP A 119 -1.55 -8.95 14.11
N GLY A 120 -2.69 -8.74 14.78
CA GLY A 120 -3.22 -9.69 15.75
C GLY A 120 -3.52 -11.06 15.14
N LEU A 121 -4.20 -11.11 13.99
CA LEU A 121 -4.46 -12.34 13.24
C LEU A 121 -3.17 -13.05 12.85
N GLN A 122 -2.17 -12.33 12.41
CA GLN A 122 -0.88 -12.88 12.03
C GLN A 122 -0.14 -13.47 13.20
N VAL A 123 -0.12 -12.79 14.35
CA VAL A 123 0.48 -13.32 15.60
C VAL A 123 -0.24 -14.58 16.06
N MET A 124 -1.58 -14.61 16.01
CA MET A 124 -2.36 -15.82 16.33
C MET A 124 -2.02 -16.98 15.40
N LEU A 125 -1.94 -16.75 14.09
CA LEU A 125 -1.58 -17.79 13.13
C LEU A 125 -0.17 -18.33 13.38
N MET A 126 0.79 -17.46 13.70
CA MET A 126 2.15 -17.88 14.05
C MET A 126 2.19 -18.74 15.28
N GLN A 127 1.47 -18.36 16.34
CA GLN A 127 1.40 -19.13 17.58
C GLN A 127 0.71 -20.48 17.37
N TYR A 128 -0.37 -20.50 16.58
CA TYR A 128 -1.15 -21.71 16.34
C TYR A 128 -0.39 -22.74 15.47
N PHE A 129 0.30 -22.28 14.45
CA PHE A 129 1.01 -23.16 13.51
C PHE A 129 2.49 -23.36 13.85
N SER A 130 3.00 -22.74 14.93
CA SER A 130 4.43 -22.77 15.32
C SER A 130 5.36 -22.38 14.17
N LEU A 131 4.91 -21.48 13.29
CA LEU A 131 5.63 -21.10 12.09
C LEU A 131 6.49 -19.84 12.36
N ASP A 132 7.79 -19.99 12.26
CA ASP A 132 8.77 -18.89 12.39
C ASP A 132 8.72 -17.90 11.20
N TYR A 133 7.84 -18.15 10.23
CA TYR A 133 7.71 -17.34 9.00
C TYR A 133 7.13 -15.94 9.22
N GLY A 134 6.65 -15.63 10.42
CA GLY A 134 6.06 -14.31 10.70
C GLY A 134 7.00 -13.14 10.54
N ARG A 135 8.30 -13.36 10.71
CA ARG A 135 9.33 -12.35 10.47
C ARG A 135 9.36 -11.84 9.02
N TYR A 136 8.88 -12.66 8.08
CA TYR A 136 8.92 -12.36 6.64
C TYR A 136 7.59 -11.84 6.10
N LEU A 137 6.55 -11.72 6.93
CA LEU A 137 5.28 -11.19 6.44
C LEU A 137 5.35 -9.66 6.35
N PRO A 138 4.91 -9.07 5.23
CA PRO A 138 5.05 -7.62 4.98
C PRO A 138 4.47 -6.75 6.09
N TYR A 139 3.44 -7.25 6.77
CA TYR A 139 2.78 -6.53 7.84
C TYR A 139 3.60 -6.47 9.13
N MET A 140 4.30 -7.55 9.50
CA MET A 140 5.21 -7.54 10.65
C MET A 140 6.40 -6.61 10.43
N LEU A 141 6.86 -6.54 9.20
CA LEU A 141 7.92 -5.62 8.80
C LEU A 141 7.51 -4.16 9.00
N SER A 142 6.25 -3.80 8.81
CA SER A 142 5.77 -2.43 9.03
C SER A 142 5.75 -2.01 10.50
N GLY A 143 5.51 -2.95 11.42
CA GLY A 143 5.47 -2.68 12.86
C GLY A 143 6.85 -2.52 13.50
N VAL A 144 7.87 -3.13 12.92
CA VAL A 144 9.26 -3.10 13.42
C VAL A 144 10.03 -1.88 12.90
N LEU A 145 9.49 -1.20 11.91
CA LEU A 145 10.13 -0.18 11.09
C LEU A 145 10.79 1.02 11.80
N PRO A 146 10.31 1.58 12.94
CA PRO A 146 10.86 2.86 13.40
C PRO A 146 12.19 2.79 14.16
N MET A 147 12.54 1.67 14.78
CA MET A 147 13.65 1.66 15.76
C MET A 147 14.82 0.71 15.49
N GLN A 148 14.69 -0.30 14.64
CA GLN A 148 15.71 -1.36 14.50
C GLN A 148 16.40 -1.40 13.14
N TRP A 149 16.13 -0.47 12.26
CA TRP A 149 16.56 -0.48 10.86
C TRP A 149 18.08 -0.28 10.64
N ALA A 150 18.81 0.11 11.64
CA ALA A 150 20.25 0.27 11.48
C ALA A 150 21.01 -1.06 11.25
N ASN A 151 20.39 -2.21 11.62
CA ASN A 151 21.04 -3.53 11.62
C ASN A 151 20.28 -4.63 10.85
N GLU A 152 19.10 -4.33 10.27
CA GLU A 152 18.29 -5.34 9.57
C GLU A 152 18.65 -5.42 8.08
N PRO A 153 18.58 -6.62 7.46
CA PRO A 153 18.88 -6.79 6.06
C PRO A 153 17.77 -6.20 5.17
N TYR A 154 17.89 -4.92 4.83
CA TYR A 154 16.99 -4.21 3.93
C TYR A 154 16.72 -4.96 2.62
N LEU A 155 17.69 -5.72 2.16
CA LEU A 155 17.57 -6.52 0.95
C LEU A 155 16.44 -7.56 1.06
N GLN A 156 16.32 -8.24 2.20
CA GLN A 156 15.26 -9.21 2.43
C GLN A 156 13.88 -8.56 2.45
N LEU A 157 13.76 -7.41 3.09
CA LEU A 157 12.52 -6.65 3.10
C LEU A 157 12.10 -6.25 1.67
N PHE A 158 13.00 -5.67 0.90
CA PHE A 158 12.71 -5.25 -0.47
C PHE A 158 12.33 -6.41 -1.37
N LEU A 159 12.98 -7.57 -1.20
CA LEU A 159 12.63 -8.78 -1.94
C LEU A 159 11.23 -9.28 -1.58
N ILE A 160 10.91 -9.38 -0.29
CA ILE A 160 9.61 -9.88 0.17
C ILE A 160 8.48 -8.95 -0.27
N VAL A 161 8.63 -7.65 -0.06
CA VAL A 161 7.62 -6.67 -0.46
C VAL A 161 7.52 -6.62 -1.99
N GLY A 162 8.64 -6.67 -2.70
CA GLY A 162 8.67 -6.67 -4.16
C GLY A 162 7.97 -7.88 -4.76
N VAL A 163 8.25 -9.09 -4.26
CA VAL A 163 7.56 -10.31 -4.71
C VAL A 163 6.08 -10.26 -4.39
N SER A 164 5.70 -9.83 -3.20
CA SER A 164 4.30 -9.69 -2.79
C SER A 164 3.54 -8.67 -3.66
N LEU A 165 4.19 -7.57 -4.01
CA LEU A 165 3.65 -6.55 -4.92
C LEU A 165 3.44 -7.11 -6.35
N LEU A 166 4.40 -7.87 -6.86
CA LEU A 166 4.29 -8.53 -8.15
C LEU A 166 3.12 -9.51 -8.17
N LEU A 167 2.96 -10.32 -7.11
CA LEU A 167 1.83 -11.24 -6.97
C LEU A 167 0.48 -10.49 -6.94
N ALA A 168 0.40 -9.40 -6.19
CA ALA A 168 -0.80 -8.56 -6.14
C ALA A 168 -1.10 -7.95 -7.52
N TYR A 169 -0.08 -7.48 -8.24
CA TYR A 169 -0.22 -6.91 -9.57
C TYR A 169 -0.70 -7.96 -10.59
N ILE A 170 -0.06 -9.13 -10.61
CA ILE A 170 -0.48 -10.26 -11.48
C ILE A 170 -1.92 -10.66 -11.15
N GLY A 171 -2.27 -10.76 -9.88
CA GLY A 171 -3.63 -11.04 -9.42
C GLY A 171 -4.65 -10.04 -9.97
N ASN A 172 -4.34 -8.74 -9.91
CA ASN A 172 -5.19 -7.69 -10.50
C ASN A 172 -5.41 -7.88 -12.00
N VAL A 173 -4.33 -8.18 -12.74
CA VAL A 173 -4.41 -8.42 -14.20
C VAL A 173 -5.23 -9.66 -14.52
N LEU A 174 -5.04 -10.76 -13.78
CA LEU A 174 -5.79 -12.00 -13.99
C LEU A 174 -7.28 -11.82 -13.74
N VAL A 175 -7.64 -11.13 -12.66
CA VAL A 175 -9.05 -10.81 -12.35
C VAL A 175 -9.67 -9.94 -13.45
N LEU A 176 -8.94 -8.92 -13.93
CA LEU A 176 -9.40 -8.07 -15.02
C LEU A 176 -9.56 -8.82 -16.35
N LYS A 177 -8.70 -9.83 -16.63
CA LYS A 177 -8.81 -10.67 -17.82
C LYS A 177 -9.97 -11.68 -17.75
N LYS A 178 -10.19 -12.29 -16.58
CA LYS A 178 -11.22 -13.31 -16.39
C LYS A 178 -12.63 -12.73 -16.33
N LYS A 179 -12.76 -11.49 -15.92
CA LYS A 179 -14.03 -10.79 -15.88
C LYS A 179 -14.19 -10.00 -17.18
N ASP A 180 -14.72 -10.66 -18.21
CA ASP A 180 -15.31 -9.96 -19.36
C ASP A 180 -16.46 -9.12 -18.83
N LEU A 181 -16.25 -7.83 -18.86
CA LEU A 181 -17.14 -6.82 -18.34
C LEU A 181 -18.08 -6.36 -19.46
#